data_82fdc4d37d3a58080c5ca4201a89ffe1
#
_entry.id   82fdc4d37d3a58080c5ca4201a89ffe1
#
_cell.length_a   1.000
_cell.length_b   1.000
_cell.length_c   1.000
_cell.angle_alpha   90.00
_cell.angle_beta   90.00
_cell.angle_gamma   90.00
#
_symmetry.space_group_name_H-M   'P 1'
#
loop_
_entity.id
_entity.type
_entity.pdbx_description
1 polymer ?
#
loop_
_entity_poly.entity_id
_entity_poly.type
_entity_poly.pdbx_seq_one_letter_code
_entity_poly.pdbx_strand_id
1 'polypeptide(L)'
;MTGWHRAAGSAADDGYPVAISPESAGWGFSGLRILDLAPGRSRLIDTGEDELVVLPLAGSCTVEAGSDGAELRGRESVFAEVSDFAYVPRDESLTISSSRGGRFALASARARRRLPFRHVAAKEVPVELRGTGSCSRQVNNLGTPDVLDADRLIVCEVLTPAGNWSSYPPHKHDEDRPGEETPLEEIYYFEVARDGMAYQRVYGPGIDVLAEVRSGDVVLIPHGWHGPSMAVPGYDLYYLNVMAGSGSREWLISDDPAHEWIRGTWAAQPVDPRLPMTEARP
;
A
#
# COMPACT_ATOMS: atom_id res chain seq x y z
N MET A 1 -6.23 -5.79 -23.20
CA MET A 1 -5.52 -5.42 -21.96
C MET A 1 -6.47 -5.72 -20.82
N THR A 2 -6.07 -6.57 -19.91
CA THR A 2 -6.88 -6.92 -18.76
C THR A 2 -7.04 -5.69 -17.89
N GLY A 3 -8.26 -5.35 -17.52
CA GLY A 3 -8.59 -4.14 -16.76
C GLY A 3 -7.99 -4.06 -15.34
N TRP A 4 -7.11 -4.98 -14.97
CA TRP A 4 -6.52 -5.08 -13.63
C TRP A 4 -5.14 -4.42 -13.51
N HIS A 5 -4.39 -4.23 -14.59
CA HIS A 5 -3.20 -3.38 -14.63
C HIS A 5 -3.56 -2.01 -15.19
N ARG A 6 -3.24 -0.96 -14.46
CA ARG A 6 -3.39 0.45 -14.80
C ARG A 6 -2.00 1.06 -14.93
N ALA A 7 -1.54 1.27 -16.15
CA ALA A 7 -0.28 1.96 -16.39
C ALA A 7 -0.35 3.42 -15.89
N ALA A 8 0.78 3.99 -15.54
CA ALA A 8 0.89 5.37 -15.06
C ALA A 8 0.13 6.35 -15.95
N GLY A 9 -0.70 7.18 -15.35
CA GLY A 9 -1.57 8.13 -16.03
C GLY A 9 -2.87 7.56 -16.61
N SER A 10 -3.01 6.23 -16.74
CA SER A 10 -4.24 5.62 -17.29
C SER A 10 -5.42 5.61 -16.31
N ALA A 11 -5.14 5.80 -15.02
CA ALA A 11 -6.12 5.94 -13.94
C ALA A 11 -6.17 7.38 -13.40
N ALA A 12 -5.72 8.37 -14.17
CA ALA A 12 -5.76 9.77 -13.78
C ALA A 12 -7.19 10.31 -13.87
N ASP A 13 -7.62 11.01 -12.82
CA ASP A 13 -8.93 11.67 -12.76
C ASP A 13 -8.91 12.82 -11.75
N ASP A 14 -9.72 13.87 -11.99
CA ASP A 14 -9.90 15.05 -11.10
C ASP A 14 -8.58 15.66 -10.58
N GLY A 15 -7.53 15.67 -11.39
CA GLY A 15 -6.21 16.20 -11.01
C GLY A 15 -5.36 15.30 -10.13
N TYR A 16 -5.76 14.06 -9.93
CA TYR A 16 -4.95 12.99 -9.34
C TYR A 16 -4.29 12.16 -10.44
N PRO A 17 -2.97 11.90 -10.39
CA PRO A 17 -2.29 10.98 -11.31
C PRO A 17 -2.84 9.55 -11.24
N VAL A 18 -3.35 9.16 -10.08
CA VAL A 18 -4.07 7.90 -9.84
C VAL A 18 -5.32 8.22 -9.05
N ALA A 19 -6.46 7.73 -9.53
CA ALA A 19 -7.74 7.78 -8.83
C ALA A 19 -8.48 6.46 -9.02
N ILE A 20 -8.43 5.61 -8.01
CA ILE A 20 -9.16 4.35 -7.93
C ILE A 20 -10.21 4.49 -6.84
N SER A 21 -11.47 4.35 -7.20
CA SER A 21 -12.59 4.24 -6.25
C SER A 21 -13.16 2.84 -6.31
N PRO A 22 -13.95 2.43 -5.30
CA PRO A 22 -14.68 1.17 -5.35
C PRO A 22 -15.47 1.00 -6.65
N GLU A 23 -16.14 2.06 -7.10
CA GLU A 23 -16.96 2.04 -8.33
C GLU A 23 -16.09 1.85 -9.58
N SER A 24 -14.96 2.57 -9.69
CA SER A 24 -14.07 2.49 -10.85
C SER A 24 -13.33 1.16 -10.94
N ALA A 25 -13.11 0.51 -9.80
CA ALA A 25 -12.51 -0.80 -9.70
C ALA A 25 -13.53 -1.95 -9.84
N GLY A 26 -14.83 -1.67 -9.64
CA GLY A 26 -15.91 -2.67 -9.72
C GLY A 26 -16.02 -3.55 -8.49
N TRP A 27 -15.63 -3.03 -7.31
CA TRP A 27 -15.70 -3.71 -6.02
C TRP A 27 -16.35 -2.86 -4.92
N GLY A 28 -16.23 -3.22 -3.63
CA GLY A 28 -17.08 -2.65 -2.59
C GLY A 28 -16.40 -1.66 -1.64
N PHE A 29 -15.09 -1.72 -1.47
CA PHE A 29 -14.46 -1.10 -0.29
C PHE A 29 -13.22 -0.24 -0.59
N SER A 30 -12.15 -0.81 -1.13
CA SER A 30 -10.84 -0.15 -1.19
C SER A 30 -10.74 0.89 -2.30
N GLY A 31 -10.04 1.99 -2.00
CA GLY A 31 -9.75 3.08 -2.92
C GLY A 31 -8.35 3.65 -2.72
N LEU A 32 -7.83 4.30 -3.74
CA LEU A 32 -6.52 4.97 -3.68
C LEU A 32 -6.52 6.18 -4.60
N ARG A 33 -6.08 7.33 -4.09
CA ARG A 33 -5.72 8.49 -4.90
C ARG A 33 -4.26 8.85 -4.63
N ILE A 34 -3.54 9.22 -5.67
CA ILE A 34 -2.21 9.82 -5.53
C ILE A 34 -2.36 11.31 -5.79
N LEU A 35 -1.91 12.12 -4.85
CA LEU A 35 -1.99 13.57 -4.89
C LEU A 35 -0.59 14.16 -5.10
N ASP A 36 -0.38 14.86 -6.20
CA ASP A 36 0.79 15.69 -6.43
C ASP A 36 0.47 17.15 -6.07
N LEU A 37 1.20 17.71 -5.12
CA LEU A 37 1.08 19.14 -4.78
C LEU A 37 2.33 19.90 -5.22
N ALA A 38 2.13 20.98 -5.93
CA ALA A 38 3.19 21.95 -6.16
C ALA A 38 3.53 22.76 -4.87
N PRO A 39 4.72 23.35 -4.75
CA PRO A 39 5.10 24.15 -3.60
C PRO A 39 4.07 25.26 -3.30
N GLY A 40 3.70 25.38 -2.01
CA GLY A 40 2.73 26.37 -1.54
C GLY A 40 1.27 26.09 -1.90
N ARG A 41 0.96 24.89 -2.40
CA ARG A 41 -0.41 24.53 -2.76
C ARG A 41 -1.08 23.69 -1.71
N SER A 42 -2.41 23.66 -1.79
CA SER A 42 -3.28 22.84 -0.95
C SER A 42 -4.40 22.19 -1.76
N ARG A 43 -4.96 21.12 -1.20
CA ARG A 43 -6.14 20.43 -1.74
C ARG A 43 -7.14 20.20 -0.62
N LEU A 44 -8.39 20.65 -0.85
CA LEU A 44 -9.54 20.31 -0.01
C LEU A 44 -10.11 18.96 -0.48
N ILE A 45 -10.44 18.09 0.46
CA ILE A 45 -10.93 16.74 0.22
C ILE A 45 -12.03 16.46 1.23
N ASP A 46 -13.15 15.90 0.77
CA ASP A 46 -14.17 15.34 1.63
C ASP A 46 -14.02 13.81 1.63
N THR A 47 -13.98 13.20 2.81
CA THR A 47 -13.88 11.75 2.94
C THR A 47 -15.19 11.06 2.60
N GLY A 48 -16.34 11.73 2.80
CA GLY A 48 -17.65 11.13 2.59
C GLY A 48 -17.82 9.85 3.41
N GLU A 49 -18.18 8.75 2.77
CA GLU A 49 -18.34 7.44 3.41
C GLU A 49 -17.01 6.69 3.67
N ASP A 50 -15.89 7.24 3.23
CA ASP A 50 -14.59 6.58 3.33
C ASP A 50 -13.80 7.05 4.56
N GLU A 51 -13.11 6.13 5.21
CA GLU A 51 -11.96 6.44 6.07
C GLU A 51 -10.71 6.55 5.20
N LEU A 52 -9.72 7.35 5.63
CA LEU A 52 -8.59 7.74 4.80
C LEU A 52 -7.27 7.71 5.57
N VAL A 53 -6.23 7.17 4.97
CA VAL A 53 -4.83 7.36 5.38
C VAL A 53 -4.15 8.32 4.41
N VAL A 54 -3.57 9.39 4.94
CA VAL A 54 -2.70 10.33 4.21
C VAL A 54 -1.26 9.93 4.49
N LEU A 55 -0.55 9.43 3.46
CA LEU A 55 0.82 8.93 3.56
C LEU A 55 1.74 9.70 2.60
N PRO A 56 2.77 10.41 3.09
CA PRO A 56 3.80 10.98 2.23
C PRO A 56 4.59 9.89 1.47
N LEU A 57 4.55 9.93 0.14
CA LEU A 57 5.46 9.16 -0.72
C LEU A 57 6.75 9.93 -0.96
N ALA A 58 6.65 11.26 -1.10
CA ALA A 58 7.76 12.19 -1.16
C ALA A 58 7.31 13.57 -0.67
N GLY A 59 8.16 14.26 0.09
CA GLY A 59 7.87 15.59 0.65
C GLY A 59 7.20 15.51 2.01
N SER A 60 6.75 16.67 2.50
CA SER A 60 6.07 16.88 3.79
C SER A 60 4.78 17.66 3.58
N CYS A 61 3.79 17.50 4.46
CA CYS A 61 2.55 18.25 4.39
C CYS A 61 1.95 18.48 5.77
N THR A 62 1.03 19.45 5.83
CA THR A 62 0.11 19.63 6.94
C THR A 62 -1.24 19.06 6.53
N VAL A 63 -1.84 18.26 7.40
CA VAL A 63 -3.21 17.75 7.29
C VAL A 63 -4.04 18.45 8.35
N GLU A 64 -5.08 19.17 7.93
CA GLU A 64 -6.07 19.79 8.81
C GLU A 64 -7.42 19.15 8.56
N ALA A 65 -8.08 18.61 9.59
CA ALA A 65 -9.34 17.90 9.52
C ALA A 65 -10.26 18.33 10.67
N GLY A 66 -11.25 19.17 10.39
CA GLY A 66 -12.12 19.76 11.42
C GLY A 66 -11.34 20.52 12.48
N SER A 67 -11.40 20.05 13.74
CA SER A 67 -10.62 20.60 14.87
C SER A 67 -9.28 19.88 15.08
N ASP A 68 -9.02 18.82 14.34
CA ASP A 68 -7.81 18.00 14.45
C ASP A 68 -6.82 18.34 13.32
N GLY A 69 -5.56 17.93 13.49
CA GLY A 69 -4.56 18.13 12.47
C GLY A 69 -3.20 17.58 12.86
N ALA A 70 -2.32 17.47 11.87
CA ALA A 70 -0.95 17.03 12.05
C ALA A 70 -0.02 17.63 10.98
N GLU A 71 1.21 17.92 11.38
CA GLU A 71 2.31 18.11 10.44
C GLU A 71 2.96 16.75 10.16
N LEU A 72 2.86 16.27 8.94
CA LEU A 72 3.55 15.08 8.47
C LEU A 72 4.94 15.50 8.00
N ARG A 73 5.96 15.01 8.71
CA ARG A 73 7.36 15.23 8.37
C ARG A 73 7.71 14.64 7.02
N GLY A 74 7.10 13.48 6.74
CA GLY A 74 7.28 12.76 5.48
C GLY A 74 8.71 12.29 5.24
N ARG A 75 9.10 12.21 3.97
CA ARG A 75 10.38 11.65 3.53
C ARG A 75 10.78 12.23 2.17
N GLU A 76 12.08 12.08 1.81
CA GLU A 76 12.56 12.49 0.50
C GLU A 76 12.01 11.59 -0.62
N SER A 77 11.96 10.29 -0.37
CA SER A 77 11.36 9.28 -1.25
C SER A 77 10.95 8.04 -0.48
N VAL A 78 10.18 7.16 -1.10
CA VAL A 78 9.80 5.86 -0.51
C VAL A 78 11.01 4.95 -0.21
N PHE A 79 12.16 5.18 -0.85
CA PHE A 79 13.39 4.44 -0.65
C PHE A 79 14.33 5.07 0.40
N ALA A 80 14.00 6.24 0.95
CA ALA A 80 14.88 6.95 1.87
C ALA A 80 14.58 6.59 3.34
N GLU A 81 13.32 6.59 3.73
CA GLU A 81 12.91 6.49 5.13
C GLU A 81 11.53 5.87 5.29
N VAL A 82 11.24 5.37 6.50
CA VAL A 82 9.86 5.11 6.96
C VAL A 82 9.19 6.46 7.20
N SER A 83 7.96 6.63 6.72
CA SER A 83 7.18 7.87 6.89
C SER A 83 6.24 7.78 8.09
N ASP A 84 5.95 8.93 8.68
CA ASP A 84 4.74 9.16 9.47
C ASP A 84 3.52 9.27 8.55
N PHE A 85 2.32 9.17 9.12
CA PHE A 85 1.07 9.29 8.39
C PHE A 85 -0.07 9.79 9.28
N ALA A 86 -1.16 10.25 8.66
CA ALA A 86 -2.39 10.61 9.35
C ALA A 86 -3.57 9.73 8.91
N TYR A 87 -4.35 9.27 9.87
CA TYR A 87 -5.67 8.68 9.65
C TYR A 87 -6.74 9.75 9.83
N VAL A 88 -7.62 9.85 8.85
CA VAL A 88 -8.76 10.77 8.84
C VAL A 88 -10.06 9.94 8.76
N PRO A 89 -11.02 10.17 9.66
CA PRO A 89 -12.27 9.41 9.67
C PRO A 89 -13.17 9.70 8.47
N ARG A 90 -14.18 8.86 8.27
CA ARG A 90 -15.31 9.16 7.40
C ARG A 90 -16.09 10.41 7.86
N ASP A 91 -16.87 10.97 6.96
CA ASP A 91 -17.70 12.17 7.21
C ASP A 91 -16.87 13.36 7.71
N GLU A 92 -15.68 13.57 7.13
CA GLU A 92 -14.78 14.66 7.46
C GLU A 92 -14.35 15.43 6.21
N SER A 93 -14.15 16.74 6.38
CA SER A 93 -13.52 17.59 5.37
C SER A 93 -12.11 17.92 5.83
N LEU A 94 -11.11 17.61 4.98
CA LEU A 94 -9.71 17.85 5.29
C LEU A 94 -9.05 18.72 4.23
N THR A 95 -8.05 19.48 4.68
CA THR A 95 -7.13 20.19 3.78
C THR A 95 -5.73 19.61 3.93
N ILE A 96 -5.14 19.21 2.80
CA ILE A 96 -3.72 18.83 2.72
C ILE A 96 -2.98 19.97 2.06
N SER A 97 -1.96 20.53 2.75
CA SER A 97 -1.14 21.61 2.25
C SER A 97 0.35 21.28 2.35
N SER A 98 1.15 21.76 1.39
CA SER A 98 2.60 21.57 1.43
C SER A 98 3.33 22.82 0.98
N SER A 99 4.23 23.32 1.82
CA SER A 99 5.05 24.50 1.52
C SER A 99 6.12 24.22 0.45
N ARG A 100 6.61 22.97 0.38
CA ARG A 100 7.67 22.56 -0.53
C ARG A 100 7.15 21.72 -1.70
N GLY A 101 5.87 21.35 -1.69
CA GLY A 101 5.29 20.39 -2.59
C GLY A 101 5.60 18.95 -2.18
N GLY A 102 5.06 18.00 -2.91
CA GLY A 102 5.26 16.58 -2.65
C GLY A 102 4.24 15.70 -3.32
N ARG A 103 4.43 14.39 -3.15
CA ARG A 103 3.51 13.34 -3.58
C ARG A 103 2.98 12.60 -2.37
N PHE A 104 1.67 12.42 -2.31
CA PHE A 104 0.97 11.86 -1.16
C PHE A 104 0.01 10.77 -1.63
N ALA A 105 0.06 9.60 -0.98
CA ALA A 105 -0.96 8.58 -1.16
C ALA A 105 -2.13 8.84 -0.21
N LEU A 106 -3.33 8.73 -0.75
CA LEU A 106 -4.61 8.84 -0.07
C LEU A 106 -5.28 7.47 -0.16
N ALA A 107 -4.86 6.56 0.73
CA ALA A 107 -5.41 5.22 0.80
C ALA A 107 -6.74 5.25 1.55
N SER A 108 -7.81 4.72 0.97
CA SER A 108 -9.14 4.81 1.53
C SER A 108 -9.89 3.49 1.56
N ALA A 109 -10.88 3.41 2.44
CA ALA A 109 -11.84 2.33 2.45
C ALA A 109 -13.21 2.82 2.91
N ARG A 110 -14.28 2.28 2.33
CA ARG A 110 -15.64 2.51 2.83
C ARG A 110 -15.77 2.00 4.25
N ALA A 111 -16.17 2.88 5.15
CA ALA A 111 -16.27 2.63 6.57
C ALA A 111 -17.72 2.81 7.06
N ARG A 112 -18.09 2.06 8.09
CA ARG A 112 -19.38 2.22 8.80
C ARG A 112 -19.21 3.03 10.08
N ARG A 113 -18.09 2.85 10.78
CA ARG A 113 -17.80 3.55 12.04
C ARG A 113 -16.95 4.78 11.77
N ARG A 114 -17.26 5.87 12.43
CA ARG A 114 -16.41 7.05 12.48
C ARG A 114 -15.49 6.92 13.69
N LEU A 115 -14.19 6.79 13.44
CA LEU A 115 -13.15 6.67 14.45
C LEU A 115 -12.39 8.00 14.61
N PRO A 116 -11.67 8.24 15.72
CA PRO A 116 -10.95 9.49 15.91
C PRO A 116 -9.83 9.69 14.88
N PHE A 117 -9.54 10.95 14.53
CA PHE A 117 -8.31 11.33 13.83
C PHE A 117 -7.08 10.83 14.60
N ARG A 118 -6.06 10.35 13.88
CA ARG A 118 -4.81 9.93 14.51
C ARG A 118 -3.60 10.25 13.62
N HIS A 119 -2.60 10.89 14.21
CA HIS A 119 -1.24 10.96 13.66
C HIS A 119 -0.43 9.78 14.22
N VAL A 120 0.24 9.04 13.35
CA VAL A 120 1.17 7.96 13.71
C VAL A 120 2.57 8.40 13.29
N ALA A 121 3.45 8.56 14.26
CA ALA A 121 4.83 8.97 14.00
C ALA A 121 5.62 7.81 13.36
N ALA A 122 6.60 8.12 12.51
CA ALA A 122 7.39 7.11 11.80
C ALA A 122 8.02 6.04 12.73
N LYS A 123 8.44 6.43 13.95
CA LYS A 123 8.98 5.51 14.97
C LYS A 123 7.94 4.55 15.57
N GLU A 124 6.66 4.82 15.40
CA GLU A 124 5.56 3.94 15.84
C GLU A 124 5.18 2.92 14.77
N VAL A 125 5.70 3.06 13.54
CA VAL A 125 5.46 2.13 12.44
C VAL A 125 6.35 0.90 12.61
N PRO A 126 5.80 -0.30 12.83
CA PRO A 126 6.60 -1.52 12.90
C PRO A 126 7.23 -1.85 11.56
N VAL A 127 8.54 -2.11 11.60
CA VAL A 127 9.32 -2.60 10.45
C VAL A 127 9.53 -4.09 10.62
N GLU A 128 8.98 -4.87 9.70
CA GLU A 128 9.11 -6.33 9.65
C GLU A 128 10.03 -6.74 8.51
N LEU A 129 11.03 -7.58 8.80
CA LEU A 129 11.85 -8.24 7.76
C LEU A 129 11.25 -9.62 7.49
N ARG A 130 10.60 -9.78 6.34
CA ARG A 130 9.85 -10.98 5.99
C ARG A 130 10.56 -11.77 4.90
N GLY A 131 10.56 -13.11 5.03
CA GLY A 131 11.23 -14.02 4.10
C GLY A 131 12.76 -14.03 4.27
N THR A 132 13.43 -14.92 3.56
CA THR A 132 14.89 -15.13 3.60
C THR A 132 15.45 -15.37 2.22
N GLY A 133 16.77 -15.25 2.05
CA GLY A 133 17.42 -15.34 0.75
C GLY A 133 16.79 -14.35 -0.24
N SER A 134 16.53 -14.81 -1.46
CA SER A 134 15.90 -14.00 -2.51
C SER A 134 14.41 -13.70 -2.26
N CYS A 135 13.80 -14.24 -1.19
CA CYS A 135 12.46 -13.88 -0.76
C CYS A 135 12.44 -12.78 0.30
N SER A 136 13.61 -12.24 0.69
CA SER A 136 13.71 -11.22 1.72
C SER A 136 13.15 -9.87 1.25
N ARG A 137 12.30 -9.27 2.07
CA ARG A 137 11.74 -7.93 1.87
C ARG A 137 11.50 -7.26 3.21
N GLN A 138 11.39 -5.94 3.20
CA GLN A 138 10.93 -5.13 4.32
C GLN A 138 9.45 -4.85 4.16
N VAL A 139 8.70 -4.92 5.26
CA VAL A 139 7.30 -4.52 5.34
C VAL A 139 7.16 -3.47 6.43
N ASN A 140 6.66 -2.30 6.07
CA ASN A 140 6.29 -1.25 7.02
C ASN A 140 4.79 -1.36 7.28
N ASN A 141 4.42 -1.81 8.45
CA ASN A 141 3.03 -2.05 8.85
C ASN A 141 2.39 -0.72 9.31
N LEU A 142 1.86 0.06 8.35
CA LEU A 142 1.31 1.40 8.62
C LEU A 142 -0.05 1.33 9.30
N GLY A 143 -1.01 0.68 8.67
CA GLY A 143 -2.41 0.62 9.09
C GLY A 143 -2.90 -0.79 9.38
N THR A 144 -2.05 -1.67 9.91
CA THR A 144 -2.46 -3.00 10.38
C THR A 144 -3.28 -2.90 11.67
N PRO A 145 -4.09 -3.92 12.02
CA PRO A 145 -4.98 -3.88 13.18
C PRO A 145 -4.29 -3.57 14.53
N ASP A 146 -3.03 -3.93 14.67
CA ASP A 146 -2.20 -3.72 15.86
C ASP A 146 -1.57 -2.31 15.93
N VAL A 147 -1.57 -1.56 14.84
CA VAL A 147 -0.97 -0.22 14.75
C VAL A 147 -2.02 0.89 14.74
N LEU A 148 -3.08 0.70 13.97
CA LEU A 148 -4.11 1.69 13.73
C LEU A 148 -5.50 1.11 14.02
N ASP A 149 -6.30 1.81 14.83
CA ASP A 149 -7.73 1.54 14.93
C ASP A 149 -8.44 2.19 13.72
N ALA A 150 -8.85 1.37 12.77
CA ALA A 150 -9.63 1.74 11.58
C ALA A 150 -10.84 0.80 11.47
N ASP A 151 -11.84 1.16 10.68
CA ASP A 151 -13.03 0.31 10.54
C ASP A 151 -12.77 -0.89 9.61
N ARG A 152 -12.13 -0.64 8.46
CA ARG A 152 -11.88 -1.66 7.43
C ARG A 152 -10.51 -1.56 6.78
N LEU A 153 -9.94 -0.35 6.73
CA LEU A 153 -8.72 -0.07 5.99
C LEU A 153 -7.51 -0.75 6.61
N ILE A 154 -6.76 -1.48 5.81
CA ILE A 154 -5.43 -2.03 6.12
C ILE A 154 -4.44 -1.47 5.10
N VAL A 155 -3.32 -0.94 5.58
CA VAL A 155 -2.28 -0.33 4.74
C VAL A 155 -0.92 -0.81 5.16
N CYS A 156 -0.11 -1.25 4.21
CA CYS A 156 1.31 -1.49 4.44
C CYS A 156 2.15 -1.11 3.21
N GLU A 157 3.42 -0.86 3.45
CA GLU A 157 4.42 -0.67 2.40
C GLU A 157 5.34 -1.88 2.34
N VAL A 158 5.78 -2.23 1.15
CA VAL A 158 6.77 -3.28 0.95
C VAL A 158 7.93 -2.76 0.10
N LEU A 159 9.13 -2.94 0.64
CA LEU A 159 10.38 -2.65 -0.07
C LEU A 159 11.10 -3.96 -0.37
N THR A 160 11.43 -4.17 -1.63
CA THR A 160 12.05 -5.39 -2.13
C THR A 160 13.39 -5.03 -2.76
N PRO A 161 14.51 -5.51 -2.20
CA PRO A 161 15.83 -5.28 -2.77
C PRO A 161 15.94 -5.80 -4.22
N ALA A 162 16.70 -5.13 -5.05
CA ALA A 162 16.96 -5.52 -6.44
C ALA A 162 17.32 -7.00 -6.58
N GLY A 163 16.62 -7.72 -7.47
CA GLY A 163 16.77 -9.15 -7.70
C GLY A 163 16.00 -10.05 -6.73
N ASN A 164 15.37 -9.51 -5.68
CA ASN A 164 14.55 -10.28 -4.76
C ASN A 164 13.08 -10.32 -5.21
N TRP A 165 12.35 -11.26 -4.65
CA TRP A 165 10.94 -11.48 -4.88
C TRP A 165 10.16 -11.31 -3.58
N SER A 166 9.14 -10.50 -3.60
CA SER A 166 8.20 -10.28 -2.49
C SER A 166 6.80 -10.75 -2.85
N SER A 167 5.86 -10.65 -1.92
CA SER A 167 4.55 -11.28 -2.09
C SER A 167 4.70 -12.75 -2.50
N TYR A 168 5.70 -13.43 -1.93
CA TYR A 168 6.11 -14.78 -2.31
C TYR A 168 6.36 -15.64 -1.07
N PRO A 169 5.83 -16.90 -1.00
CA PRO A 169 5.02 -17.57 -2.02
C PRO A 169 3.75 -16.82 -2.38
N PRO A 170 3.14 -17.10 -3.57
CA PRO A 170 1.86 -16.53 -3.93
C PRO A 170 0.81 -16.88 -2.90
N HIS A 171 -0.07 -15.93 -2.61
CA HIS A 171 -1.12 -16.11 -1.60
C HIS A 171 -2.41 -15.42 -2.06
N LYS A 172 -3.51 -15.73 -1.36
CA LYS A 172 -4.80 -15.10 -1.59
C LYS A 172 -5.47 -14.74 -0.26
N HIS A 173 -6.47 -13.88 -0.35
CA HIS A 173 -7.36 -13.49 0.73
C HIS A 173 -8.69 -13.06 0.11
N ASP A 174 -9.41 -14.01 -0.47
CA ASP A 174 -10.65 -13.78 -1.21
C ASP A 174 -11.84 -14.62 -0.71
N GLU A 175 -11.61 -15.43 0.34
CA GLU A 175 -12.63 -16.24 0.98
C GLU A 175 -12.82 -15.84 2.44
N ASP A 176 -14.07 -15.92 2.92
CA ASP A 176 -14.38 -15.73 4.34
C ASP A 176 -14.25 -17.07 5.08
N ARG A 177 -13.06 -17.31 5.62
CA ARG A 177 -12.74 -18.49 6.46
C ARG A 177 -12.24 -18.04 7.81
N PRO A 178 -13.12 -17.98 8.84
CA PRO A 178 -12.76 -17.45 10.15
C PRO A 178 -11.48 -18.07 10.74
N GLY A 179 -10.50 -17.23 11.08
CA GLY A 179 -9.21 -17.64 11.61
C GLY A 179 -8.20 -18.19 10.59
N GLU A 180 -8.56 -18.32 9.33
CA GLU A 180 -7.70 -18.84 8.26
C GLU A 180 -7.49 -17.84 7.13
N GLU A 181 -8.54 -17.18 6.66
CA GLU A 181 -8.50 -16.28 5.50
C GLU A 181 -9.59 -15.21 5.63
N THR A 182 -9.27 -13.98 5.28
CA THR A 182 -10.21 -12.84 5.31
C THR A 182 -10.41 -12.30 3.91
N PRO A 183 -11.66 -12.10 3.43
CA PRO A 183 -11.90 -11.55 2.10
C PRO A 183 -11.52 -10.07 2.05
N LEU A 184 -10.47 -9.74 1.31
CA LEU A 184 -9.97 -8.38 1.10
C LEU A 184 -9.78 -8.11 -0.39
N GLU A 185 -10.27 -6.98 -0.87
CA GLU A 185 -9.85 -6.35 -2.11
C GLU A 185 -8.52 -5.66 -1.89
N GLU A 186 -7.62 -5.69 -2.87
CA GLU A 186 -6.30 -5.11 -2.69
C GLU A 186 -5.83 -4.29 -3.89
N ILE A 187 -5.20 -3.15 -3.60
CA ILE A 187 -4.55 -2.28 -4.57
C ILE A 187 -3.05 -2.31 -4.32
N TYR A 188 -2.27 -2.59 -5.37
CA TYR A 188 -0.83 -2.39 -5.40
C TYR A 188 -0.51 -1.14 -6.20
N TYR A 189 0.10 -0.14 -5.57
CA TYR A 189 0.69 1.02 -6.24
C TYR A 189 2.21 0.90 -6.21
N PHE A 190 2.87 1.10 -7.34
CA PHE A 190 4.30 0.80 -7.51
C PHE A 190 5.15 2.06 -7.66
N GLU A 191 6.35 1.99 -7.05
CA GLU A 191 7.51 2.85 -7.35
C GLU A 191 8.72 1.95 -7.60
N VAL A 192 9.49 2.23 -8.64
CA VAL A 192 10.68 1.47 -9.00
C VAL A 192 11.87 2.42 -9.03
N ALA A 193 12.94 2.05 -8.34
CA ALA A 193 14.12 2.88 -8.25
C ALA A 193 14.74 3.13 -9.64
N ARG A 194 15.30 4.34 -9.85
CA ARG A 194 16.01 4.73 -11.09
C ARG A 194 15.16 4.61 -12.37
N ASP A 195 13.86 4.87 -12.29
CA ASP A 195 12.91 4.73 -13.41
C ASP A 195 12.96 3.34 -14.07
N GLY A 196 13.25 2.32 -13.30
CA GLY A 196 13.38 0.94 -13.73
C GLY A 196 12.06 0.25 -14.00
N MET A 197 12.07 -1.07 -13.96
CA MET A 197 10.91 -1.94 -14.13
C MET A 197 10.91 -3.06 -13.09
N ALA A 198 9.72 -3.60 -12.83
CA ALA A 198 9.51 -4.78 -12.02
C ALA A 198 8.36 -5.60 -12.62
N TYR A 199 8.01 -6.71 -12.01
CA TYR A 199 6.90 -7.54 -12.50
C TYR A 199 5.96 -7.91 -11.36
N GLN A 200 4.67 -7.98 -11.68
CA GLN A 200 3.62 -8.43 -10.76
C GLN A 200 2.81 -9.55 -11.38
N ARG A 201 2.56 -10.60 -10.60
CA ARG A 201 1.72 -11.75 -10.98
C ARG A 201 0.42 -11.77 -10.18
N VAL A 202 -0.70 -11.98 -10.88
CA VAL A 202 -2.02 -12.32 -10.28
C VAL A 202 -2.65 -13.39 -11.14
N TYR A 203 -3.19 -14.46 -10.54
CA TYR A 203 -3.79 -15.55 -11.29
C TYR A 203 -4.85 -16.32 -10.49
N GLY A 204 -5.75 -16.94 -11.21
CA GLY A 204 -6.85 -17.73 -10.65
C GLY A 204 -8.02 -17.82 -11.60
N PRO A 205 -9.17 -18.34 -11.16
CA PRO A 205 -10.35 -18.40 -12.00
C PRO A 205 -10.77 -17.03 -12.55
N GLY A 206 -10.72 -16.85 -13.87
CA GLY A 206 -11.11 -15.60 -14.53
C GLY A 206 -10.12 -14.45 -14.45
N ILE A 207 -8.95 -14.64 -13.83
CA ILE A 207 -7.89 -13.65 -13.77
C ILE A 207 -6.53 -14.27 -14.14
N ASP A 208 -5.79 -13.60 -15.03
CA ASP A 208 -4.45 -13.99 -15.45
C ASP A 208 -3.67 -12.74 -15.84
N VAL A 209 -2.86 -12.23 -14.92
CA VAL A 209 -2.08 -11.01 -15.08
C VAL A 209 -0.60 -11.33 -14.84
N LEU A 210 0.24 -11.06 -15.81
CA LEU A 210 1.68 -10.90 -15.65
C LEU A 210 2.04 -9.54 -16.24
N ALA A 211 2.18 -8.56 -15.37
CA ALA A 211 2.42 -7.18 -15.77
C ALA A 211 3.87 -6.79 -15.54
N GLU A 212 4.51 -6.17 -16.53
CA GLU A 212 5.64 -5.28 -16.27
C GLU A 212 5.08 -4.03 -15.63
N VAL A 213 5.63 -3.64 -14.47
CA VAL A 213 5.20 -2.47 -13.72
C VAL A 213 6.33 -1.47 -13.56
N ARG A 214 5.97 -0.17 -13.51
CA ARG A 214 6.85 0.97 -13.35
C ARG A 214 6.32 1.91 -12.29
N SER A 215 7.07 2.95 -11.94
CA SER A 215 6.60 3.98 -11.01
C SER A 215 5.30 4.63 -11.49
N GLY A 216 4.31 4.69 -10.61
CA GLY A 216 2.97 5.22 -10.91
C GLY A 216 1.97 4.19 -11.45
N ASP A 217 2.40 2.95 -11.71
CA ASP A 217 1.49 1.88 -12.11
C ASP A 217 0.68 1.36 -10.91
N VAL A 218 -0.49 0.81 -11.22
CA VAL A 218 -1.37 0.17 -10.24
C VAL A 218 -1.77 -1.20 -10.74
N VAL A 219 -1.77 -2.20 -9.86
CA VAL A 219 -2.40 -3.50 -10.10
C VAL A 219 -3.52 -3.71 -9.09
N LEU A 220 -4.72 -3.99 -9.61
CA LEU A 220 -5.92 -4.28 -8.83
C LEU A 220 -6.05 -5.78 -8.65
N ILE A 221 -6.29 -6.22 -7.42
CA ILE A 221 -6.44 -7.63 -7.05
C ILE A 221 -7.83 -7.83 -6.45
N PRO A 222 -8.82 -8.19 -7.28
CA PRO A 222 -10.19 -8.42 -6.83
C PRO A 222 -10.33 -9.79 -6.13
N HIS A 223 -9.54 -10.76 -6.53
CA HIS A 223 -9.51 -12.14 -6.03
C HIS A 223 -8.33 -12.90 -6.64
N GLY A 224 -8.12 -14.13 -6.20
CA GLY A 224 -7.11 -15.06 -6.73
C GLY A 224 -5.74 -14.91 -6.08
N TRP A 225 -4.86 -15.82 -6.47
CA TRP A 225 -3.47 -15.85 -6.03
C TRP A 225 -2.72 -14.65 -6.57
N HIS A 226 -2.00 -13.94 -5.72
CA HIS A 226 -1.16 -12.82 -6.12
C HIS A 226 0.24 -12.93 -5.52
N GLY A 227 1.18 -12.38 -6.29
CA GLY A 227 2.60 -12.63 -6.13
C GLY A 227 3.12 -13.73 -7.10
N PRO A 228 4.42 -13.74 -7.35
CA PRO A 228 5.40 -12.81 -6.82
C PRO A 228 5.28 -11.38 -7.37
N SER A 229 5.77 -10.42 -6.55
CA SER A 229 6.24 -9.12 -7.03
C SER A 229 7.75 -9.23 -7.19
N MET A 230 8.27 -9.07 -8.40
CA MET A 230 9.65 -9.38 -8.74
C MET A 230 10.45 -8.10 -9.00
N ALA A 231 11.37 -7.77 -8.10
CA ALA A 231 12.32 -6.69 -8.32
C ALA A 231 13.38 -7.16 -9.35
N VAL A 232 13.49 -6.43 -10.47
CA VAL A 232 14.50 -6.75 -11.50
C VAL A 232 15.91 -6.42 -10.97
N PRO A 233 16.93 -7.22 -11.29
CA PRO A 233 18.29 -6.92 -10.89
C PRO A 233 18.70 -5.48 -11.26
N GLY A 234 19.21 -4.73 -10.26
CA GLY A 234 19.60 -3.33 -10.41
C GLY A 234 18.54 -2.31 -10.02
N TYR A 235 17.27 -2.72 -9.78
CA TYR A 235 16.19 -1.84 -9.42
C TYR A 235 15.48 -2.31 -8.15
N ASP A 236 15.56 -1.52 -7.10
CA ASP A 236 14.75 -1.76 -5.90
C ASP A 236 13.29 -1.48 -6.21
N LEU A 237 12.40 -2.27 -5.62
CA LEU A 237 10.97 -2.16 -5.81
C LEU A 237 10.29 -1.74 -4.52
N TYR A 238 9.43 -0.75 -4.62
CA TYR A 238 8.46 -0.37 -3.59
C TYR A 238 7.05 -0.61 -4.11
N TYR A 239 6.17 -1.07 -3.23
CA TYR A 239 4.74 -0.97 -3.47
C TYR A 239 3.98 -0.67 -2.19
N LEU A 240 2.90 0.10 -2.34
CA LEU A 240 1.91 0.37 -1.31
C LEU A 240 0.75 -0.59 -1.50
N ASN A 241 0.41 -1.33 -0.44
CA ASN A 241 -0.77 -2.17 -0.37
C ASN A 241 -1.90 -1.43 0.33
N VAL A 242 -3.06 -1.36 -0.32
CA VAL A 242 -4.30 -0.83 0.25
C VAL A 242 -5.34 -1.94 0.20
N MET A 243 -5.77 -2.38 1.36
CA MET A 243 -6.67 -3.51 1.51
C MET A 243 -7.91 -3.12 2.31
N ALA A 244 -9.05 -3.64 1.92
CA ALA A 244 -10.30 -3.58 2.69
C ALA A 244 -11.27 -4.65 2.21
N GLY A 245 -12.23 -5.03 3.04
CA GLY A 245 -13.21 -6.03 2.63
C GLY A 245 -14.43 -6.12 3.52
N SER A 246 -15.28 -7.11 3.23
CA SER A 246 -16.57 -7.31 3.92
C SER A 246 -16.43 -8.00 5.28
N GLY A 247 -15.34 -8.76 5.48
CA GLY A 247 -15.09 -9.56 6.69
C GLY A 247 -14.59 -8.75 7.89
N SER A 248 -14.00 -9.46 8.85
CA SER A 248 -13.26 -8.85 9.95
C SER A 248 -12.06 -8.06 9.44
N ARG A 249 -11.64 -7.03 10.18
CA ARG A 249 -10.42 -6.29 9.85
C ARG A 249 -9.20 -7.06 10.34
N GLU A 250 -8.91 -8.15 9.66
CA GLU A 250 -7.76 -9.02 9.89
C GLU A 250 -7.03 -9.26 8.57
N TRP A 251 -5.73 -9.44 8.62
CA TRP A 251 -4.94 -9.75 7.44
C TRP A 251 -4.51 -11.22 7.48
N LEU A 252 -5.48 -12.09 7.19
CA LEU A 252 -5.30 -13.54 7.12
C LEU A 252 -5.23 -13.98 5.66
N ILE A 253 -4.22 -14.76 5.33
CA ILE A 253 -3.91 -15.16 3.96
C ILE A 253 -3.77 -16.68 3.86
N SER A 254 -4.08 -17.22 2.69
CA SER A 254 -3.78 -18.61 2.32
C SER A 254 -2.71 -18.63 1.24
N ASP A 255 -1.67 -19.44 1.44
CA ASP A 255 -0.64 -19.64 0.41
C ASP A 255 -1.18 -20.55 -0.70
N ASP A 256 -0.69 -20.35 -1.93
CA ASP A 256 -0.94 -21.31 -3.02
C ASP A 256 -0.33 -22.68 -2.64
N PRO A 257 -1.13 -23.76 -2.57
CA PRO A 257 -0.66 -25.08 -2.21
C PRO A 257 0.48 -25.61 -3.07
N ALA A 258 0.60 -25.15 -4.32
CA ALA A 258 1.70 -25.52 -5.21
C ALA A 258 3.04 -24.91 -4.76
N HIS A 259 3.00 -23.85 -3.96
CA HIS A 259 4.18 -23.04 -3.59
C HIS A 259 4.38 -22.87 -2.08
N GLU A 260 3.46 -23.31 -1.22
CA GLU A 260 3.54 -23.15 0.24
C GLU A 260 4.82 -23.74 0.86
N TRP A 261 5.37 -24.81 0.25
CA TRP A 261 6.62 -25.46 0.67
C TRP A 261 7.80 -24.51 0.76
N ILE A 262 7.77 -23.40 0.03
CA ILE A 262 8.83 -22.38 -0.02
C ILE A 262 9.06 -21.77 1.36
N ARG A 263 7.99 -21.55 2.16
CA ARG A 263 8.16 -21.05 3.53
C ARG A 263 9.01 -21.97 4.41
N GLY A 264 8.94 -23.28 4.16
CA GLY A 264 9.77 -24.27 4.85
C GLY A 264 11.27 -24.13 4.56
N THR A 265 11.66 -23.47 3.46
CA THR A 265 13.08 -23.26 3.12
C THR A 265 13.70 -22.06 3.86
N TRP A 266 12.89 -21.18 4.42
CA TRP A 266 13.37 -19.93 5.01
C TRP A 266 14.25 -20.12 6.23
N ALA A 267 13.97 -21.14 7.06
CA ALA A 267 14.77 -21.43 8.26
C ALA A 267 16.24 -21.77 7.96
N ALA A 268 16.55 -22.20 6.73
CA ALA A 268 17.88 -22.59 6.30
C ALA A 268 18.68 -21.47 5.59
N GLN A 269 18.10 -20.28 5.46
CA GLN A 269 18.69 -19.17 4.70
C GLN A 269 18.74 -17.91 5.58
N PRO A 270 19.78 -17.06 5.43
CA PRO A 270 19.80 -15.76 6.10
C PRO A 270 18.83 -14.77 5.43
N VAL A 271 18.41 -13.77 6.19
CA VAL A 271 17.80 -12.57 5.65
C VAL A 271 18.82 -11.84 4.77
N ASP A 272 18.36 -11.22 3.70
CA ASP A 272 19.22 -10.41 2.81
C ASP A 272 19.93 -9.30 3.63
N PRO A 273 21.26 -9.19 3.57
CA PRO A 273 22.03 -8.21 4.36
C PRO A 273 21.75 -6.75 3.99
N ARG A 274 21.05 -6.48 2.88
CA ARG A 274 20.61 -5.13 2.50
C ARG A 274 19.41 -4.64 3.29
N LEU A 275 18.78 -5.50 4.08
CA LEU A 275 17.64 -5.18 4.93
C LEU A 275 18.08 -4.83 6.37
N PRO A 276 17.44 -3.85 7.00
CA PRO A 276 16.36 -3.00 6.46
C PRO A 276 16.86 -2.02 5.40
N MET A 277 16.03 -1.74 4.39
CA MET A 277 16.32 -0.74 3.34
C MET A 277 16.07 0.68 3.83
N THR A 278 15.10 0.83 4.74
CA THR A 278 14.71 2.14 5.30
C THR A 278 14.44 2.00 6.79
N GLU A 279 14.72 3.08 7.53
CA GLU A 279 14.46 3.19 8.97
C GLU A 279 13.75 4.52 9.26
N ALA A 280 13.08 4.61 10.42
CA ALA A 280 12.54 5.88 10.89
C ALA A 280 13.67 6.82 11.31
N ARG A 281 13.60 8.09 10.91
CA ARG A 281 14.53 9.10 11.46
C ARG A 281 14.32 9.28 12.96
N PRO A 282 15.39 9.52 13.72
CA PRO A 282 15.32 9.86 15.13
C PRO A 282 14.47 11.10 15.42
#